data_ecc36c646c470844174cdad7a5b92964
#
_entry.id   ecc36c646c470844174cdad7a5b92964
#
_cell.length_a   1.000
_cell.length_b   1.000
_cell.length_c   1.000
_cell.angle_alpha   90.00
_cell.angle_beta   90.00
_cell.angle_gamma   90.00
#
_symmetry.space_group_name_H-M   'P 1'
#
loop_
_entity.id
_entity.type
_entity.pdbx_description
1 polymer ?
#
loop_
_entity_poly.entity_id
_entity_poly.type
_entity_poly.pdbx_seq_one_letter_code
_entity_poly.pdbx_strand_id
1 'polypeptide(L)' 'MKTDGVMDNIRSAFLHSGMTLNELGEGLGYHGPTATKRAWILLYRTSNPRISTVLAVAHTLGVKISDLVK' A
#
# COMPACT_ATOMS: atom_id res chain seq x y z
N MET A 1 16.54 -5.84 7.71
CA MET A 1 15.08 -5.87 7.79
C MET A 1 14.53 -6.59 6.57
N LYS A 2 13.58 -7.47 6.79
CA LYS A 2 12.99 -8.22 5.69
C LYS A 2 11.88 -7.39 5.04
N THR A 3 11.91 -7.28 3.71
CA THR A 3 10.87 -6.56 2.97
C THR A 3 9.51 -7.22 3.12
N ASP A 4 9.49 -8.53 3.40
CA ASP A 4 8.25 -9.27 3.65
C ASP A 4 7.46 -8.68 4.83
N GLY A 5 8.17 -8.25 5.89
CA GLY A 5 7.54 -7.63 7.04
C GLY A 5 6.85 -6.31 6.70
N VAL A 6 7.48 -5.52 5.81
CA VAL A 6 6.89 -4.26 5.34
C VAL A 6 5.60 -4.55 4.56
N MET A 7 5.63 -5.52 3.65
CA MET A 7 4.45 -5.86 2.86
C MET A 7 3.33 -6.43 3.74
N ASP A 8 3.66 -7.23 4.75
CA ASP A 8 2.67 -7.72 5.69
C ASP A 8 2.01 -6.56 6.44
N ASN A 9 2.81 -5.58 6.86
CA ASN A 9 2.30 -4.40 7.55
C ASN A 9 1.40 -3.57 6.64
N ILE A 10 1.78 -3.42 5.37
CA ILE A 10 0.97 -2.69 4.39
C ILE A 10 -0.37 -3.39 4.17
N ARG A 11 -0.35 -4.71 3.97
CA ARG A 11 -1.60 -5.48 3.78
C ARG A 11 -2.50 -5.38 5.01
N SER A 12 -1.92 -5.50 6.19
CA SER A 12 -2.67 -5.38 7.44
C SER A 12 -3.31 -4.00 7.58
N ALA A 13 -2.53 -2.95 7.33
CA ALA A 13 -3.03 -1.57 7.39
C ALA A 13 -4.16 -1.35 6.39
N PHE A 14 -4.01 -1.89 5.17
CA PHE A 14 -5.05 -1.79 4.15
C PHE A 14 -6.34 -2.47 4.60
N LEU A 15 -6.23 -3.69 5.13
CA LEU A 15 -7.41 -4.43 5.59
C LEU A 15 -8.12 -3.72 6.74
N HIS A 16 -7.37 -3.11 7.64
CA HIS A 16 -7.95 -2.38 8.77
C HIS A 16 -8.54 -1.03 8.37
N SER A 17 -8.12 -0.47 7.23
CA SER A 17 -8.59 0.84 6.79
C SER A 17 -10.02 0.84 6.27
N GLY A 18 -10.50 -0.32 5.82
CA GLY A 18 -11.80 -0.42 5.18
C GLY A 18 -11.82 0.12 3.74
N MET A 19 -10.68 0.50 3.20
CA MET A 19 -10.59 1.00 1.83
C MET A 19 -10.74 -0.10 0.80
N THR A 20 -11.23 0.28 -0.39
CA THR A 20 -11.23 -0.60 -1.54
C THR A 20 -9.88 -0.52 -2.26
N LEU A 21 -9.61 -1.52 -3.11
CA LEU A 21 -8.41 -1.50 -3.96
C LEU A 21 -8.38 -0.27 -4.85
N ASN A 22 -9.53 0.12 -5.39
CA ASN A 22 -9.60 1.29 -6.26
C ASN A 22 -9.21 2.56 -5.49
N GLU A 23 -9.71 2.71 -4.27
CA GLU A 23 -9.39 3.86 -3.43
C GLU A 23 -7.90 3.92 -3.12
N LEU A 24 -7.30 2.79 -2.80
CA LEU A 24 -5.86 2.74 -2.56
C LEU A 24 -5.09 3.14 -3.82
N GLY A 25 -5.47 2.58 -4.97
CA GLY A 25 -4.81 2.89 -6.23
C GLY A 25 -4.93 4.36 -6.60
N GLU A 26 -6.08 4.97 -6.35
CA GLU A 26 -6.29 6.39 -6.61
C GLU A 26 -5.40 7.24 -5.71
N GLY A 27 -5.26 6.86 -4.45
CA GLY A 27 -4.35 7.54 -3.53
C GLY A 27 -2.89 7.45 -3.96
N LEU A 28 -2.54 6.43 -4.74
CA LEU A 28 -1.20 6.27 -5.29
C LEU A 28 -1.02 7.02 -6.61
N GLY A 29 -2.06 7.67 -7.13
CA GLY A 29 -1.98 8.48 -8.33
C GLY A 29 -2.51 7.82 -9.60
N TYR A 30 -3.11 6.65 -9.49
CA TYR A 30 -3.71 5.96 -10.64
C TYR A 30 -5.21 6.27 -10.70
N HIS A 31 -5.83 6.00 -11.84
CA HIS A 31 -7.26 6.31 -12.03
C HIS A 31 -7.97 5.16 -12.74
N GLY A 32 -9.27 5.02 -12.47
CA GLY A 32 -10.12 4.05 -13.14
C GLY A 32 -9.71 2.61 -12.84
N PRO A 33 -9.92 1.68 -13.80
CA PRO A 33 -9.56 0.28 -13.60
C PRO A 33 -8.08 0.05 -13.32
N THR A 34 -7.21 0.95 -13.81
CA THR A 34 -5.78 0.88 -13.56
C THR A 34 -5.48 1.03 -12.07
N ALA A 35 -6.24 1.86 -11.35
CA ALA A 35 -6.05 2.06 -9.92
C ALA A 35 -6.24 0.74 -9.16
N THR A 36 -7.31 0.02 -9.45
CA THR A 36 -7.57 -1.27 -8.81
C THR A 36 -6.46 -2.27 -9.10
N LYS A 37 -6.05 -2.37 -10.38
CA LYS A 37 -5.01 -3.31 -10.78
C LYS A 37 -3.67 -2.99 -10.13
N ARG A 38 -3.29 -1.72 -10.08
CA ARG A 38 -2.03 -1.31 -9.48
C ARG A 38 -2.00 -1.53 -7.97
N ALA A 39 -3.12 -1.29 -7.29
CA ALA A 39 -3.23 -1.58 -5.87
C ALA A 39 -3.08 -3.08 -5.60
N TRP A 40 -3.72 -3.91 -6.41
CA TRP A 40 -3.61 -5.36 -6.28
C TRP A 40 -2.18 -5.83 -6.48
N ILE A 41 -1.50 -5.32 -7.52
CA ILE A 41 -0.11 -5.68 -7.80
C ILE A 41 0.78 -5.27 -6.61
N LEU A 42 0.56 -4.08 -6.08
CA LEU A 42 1.34 -3.62 -4.92
C LEU A 42 1.16 -4.58 -3.73
N LEU A 43 -0.07 -4.94 -3.41
CA LEU A 43 -0.35 -5.74 -2.22
C LEU A 43 0.09 -7.19 -2.35
N TYR A 44 -0.01 -7.78 -3.53
CA TYR A 44 0.12 -9.23 -3.69
C TYR A 44 1.25 -9.68 -4.62
N ARG A 45 1.81 -8.77 -5.42
CA ARG A 45 2.85 -9.12 -6.38
C ARG A 45 4.17 -8.38 -6.13
N THR A 46 4.18 -7.38 -5.26
CA THR A 46 5.38 -6.60 -4.97
C THR A 46 5.98 -7.09 -3.67
N SER A 47 7.25 -7.49 -3.69
CA SER A 47 7.95 -7.95 -2.50
C SER A 47 8.96 -6.92 -1.98
N ASN A 48 9.35 -5.96 -2.82
CA ASN A 48 10.36 -4.96 -2.45
C ASN A 48 9.89 -3.57 -2.90
N PRO A 49 8.96 -2.95 -2.14
CA PRO A 49 8.40 -1.65 -2.54
C PRO A 49 9.44 -0.54 -2.38
N ARG A 50 9.37 0.44 -3.27
CA ARG A 50 10.19 1.65 -3.14
C ARG A 50 9.73 2.45 -1.93
N ILE A 51 10.67 3.15 -1.29
CA ILE A 51 10.34 3.97 -0.14
C ILE A 51 9.28 5.04 -0.49
N SER A 52 9.34 5.60 -1.69
CA SER A 52 8.34 6.57 -2.14
C SER A 52 6.94 5.95 -2.19
N THR A 53 6.85 4.68 -2.60
CA THR A 53 5.57 3.96 -2.63
C THR A 53 5.08 3.71 -1.20
N VAL A 54 5.97 3.31 -0.30
CA VAL A 54 5.60 3.08 1.10
C VAL A 54 5.09 4.37 1.74
N LEU A 55 5.74 5.50 1.45
CA LEU A 55 5.28 6.80 1.95
C LEU A 55 3.89 7.16 1.40
N ALA A 56 3.67 6.91 0.12
CA ALA A 56 2.36 7.17 -0.50
C ALA A 56 1.27 6.30 0.11
N VAL A 57 1.57 5.04 0.38
CA VAL A 57 0.63 4.12 1.03
C VAL A 57 0.31 4.60 2.44
N ALA A 58 1.33 4.96 3.21
CA ALA A 58 1.13 5.46 4.57
C ALA A 58 0.22 6.68 4.57
N HIS A 59 0.47 7.62 3.67
CA HIS A 59 -0.34 8.82 3.55
C HIS A 59 -1.79 8.48 3.17
N THR A 60 -1.96 7.61 2.18
CA THR A 60 -3.29 7.21 1.69
C THR A 60 -4.10 6.49 2.76
N LEU A 61 -3.46 5.62 3.51
CA LEU A 61 -4.14 4.84 4.56
C LEU A 61 -4.28 5.62 5.88
N GLY A 62 -3.65 6.79 5.98
CA GLY A 62 -3.71 7.58 7.20
C GLY A 62 -2.93 7.01 8.36
N VAL A 63 -1.87 6.26 8.08
CA VAL A 63 -1.01 5.68 9.11
C VAL A 63 0.38 6.30 9.03
N LYS A 64 1.17 6.12 10.09
CA LYS A 64 2.56 6.60 10.10
C LYS A 64 3.44 5.63 9.35
N ILE A 65 4.45 6.17 8.65
CA ILE A 65 5.42 5.32 7.95
C ILE A 65 6.09 4.35 8.93
N SER A 66 6.32 4.77 10.16
CA SER A 66 6.93 3.92 11.19
C SER A 66 6.07 2.69 11.51
N ASP A 67 4.77 2.76 11.28
CA ASP A 67 3.89 1.61 11.49
C ASP A 67 4.05 0.57 10.39
N LEU A 68 4.54 0.97 9.23
CA LEU A 68 4.71 0.08 8.10
C LEU A 68 6.11 -0.55 8.03
N VAL A 69 7.12 0.13 8.56
CA VAL A 69 8.51 -0.30 8.42
C VAL A 69 9.13 -0.86 9.71
N LYS A 70 8.33 -1.08 10.70
CA LYS A 70 8.81 -1.61 11.99
C LYS A 70 9.17 -3.09 11.92
#